data_eedc013df829fe92534777da99a8b81c
#
_entry.id   eedc013df829fe92534777da99a8b81c
#
_cell.length_a   1.000
_cell.length_b   1.000
_cell.length_c   1.000
_cell.angle_alpha   90.00
_cell.angle_beta   90.00
_cell.angle_gamma   90.00
#
_symmetry.space_group_name_H-M   'P 1'
#
loop_
_entity.id
_entity.type
_entity.pdbx_description
1 polymer ?
#
loop_
_entity_poly.entity_id
_entity_poly.type
_entity_poly.pdbx_seq_one_letter_code
_entity_poly.pdbx_strand_id
1 'polypeptide(L)'
;MVDLEAYRYKKISQQNIDLQNQMTKVLLAGKSHLNAQKRILKSTIRILNVKSLQKLISLIKNDLKTILGCDEMNCFVTNENIRAENLSQLDIKIANSYFKNKMVTNLNQNPKGLLLFFPNKSATIKSYILLKVKFREDSLILAMGSKDKNKFTVDMQTDLVEYLIKIIEVNLLSTK
;
A
#
# COMPACT_ATOMS: atom_id res chain seq x y z
N MET A 1 32.54 -27.37 41.17
CA MET A 1 31.15 -27.45 41.62
C MET A 1 30.42 -26.31 40.88
N VAL A 2 29.51 -26.63 39.98
CA VAL A 2 28.76 -25.56 39.22
C VAL A 2 27.71 -25.04 40.18
N ASP A 3 27.70 -23.72 40.40
CA ASP A 3 26.70 -23.06 41.23
C ASP A 3 25.35 -23.08 40.49
N LEU A 4 24.49 -23.99 40.86
CA LEU A 4 23.17 -24.24 40.27
C LEU A 4 22.24 -23.03 40.45
N GLU A 5 22.40 -22.25 41.52
CA GLU A 5 21.60 -21.06 41.79
C GLU A 5 22.01 -19.93 40.85
N ALA A 6 23.28 -19.68 40.66
CA ALA A 6 23.80 -18.70 39.72
C ALA A 6 23.37 -19.03 38.27
N TYR A 7 23.39 -20.32 37.91
CA TYR A 7 22.89 -20.76 36.59
C TYR A 7 21.40 -20.51 36.42
N ARG A 8 20.58 -20.85 37.43
CA ARG A 8 19.13 -20.57 37.40
C ARG A 8 18.82 -19.08 37.33
N TYR A 9 19.53 -18.26 38.08
CA TYR A 9 19.36 -16.81 38.06
C TYR A 9 19.68 -16.21 36.68
N LYS A 10 20.77 -16.65 36.08
CA LYS A 10 21.16 -16.24 34.73
C LYS A 10 20.13 -16.64 33.70
N LYS A 11 19.58 -17.86 33.78
CA LYS A 11 18.52 -18.33 32.88
C LYS A 11 17.25 -17.53 33.01
N ILE A 12 16.78 -17.25 34.23
CA ILE A 12 15.58 -16.44 34.51
C ILE A 12 15.79 -15.00 34.01
N SER A 13 16.96 -14.42 34.26
CA SER A 13 17.29 -13.06 33.77
C SER A 13 17.26 -13.00 32.26
N GLN A 14 17.83 -13.99 31.57
CA GLN A 14 17.78 -14.03 30.10
C GLN A 14 16.33 -14.16 29.56
N GLN A 15 15.53 -15.05 30.19
CA GLN A 15 14.11 -15.20 29.81
C GLN A 15 13.32 -13.90 30.02
N ASN A 16 13.57 -13.14 31.09
CA ASN A 16 12.95 -11.84 31.33
C ASN A 16 13.30 -10.81 30.24
N ILE A 17 14.57 -10.76 29.85
CA ILE A 17 15.03 -9.88 28.75
C ILE A 17 14.33 -10.25 27.44
N ASP A 18 14.25 -11.54 27.12
CA ASP A 18 13.61 -12.04 25.90
C ASP A 18 12.12 -11.73 25.89
N LEU A 19 11.42 -11.89 27.02
CA LEU A 19 10.00 -11.53 27.17
C LEU A 19 9.78 -10.02 27.01
N GLN A 20 10.61 -9.19 27.61
CA GLN A 20 10.55 -7.73 27.46
C GLN A 20 10.74 -7.31 26.00
N ASN A 21 11.69 -7.94 25.30
CA ASN A 21 11.94 -7.70 23.89
C ASN A 21 10.74 -8.11 23.01
N GLN A 22 10.14 -9.26 23.29
CA GLN A 22 8.92 -9.71 22.60
C GLN A 22 7.74 -8.76 22.86
N MET A 23 7.52 -8.36 24.10
CA MET A 23 6.46 -7.41 24.47
C MET A 23 6.64 -6.06 23.73
N THR A 24 7.87 -5.55 23.70
CA THR A 24 8.20 -4.33 22.99
C THR A 24 7.89 -4.44 21.49
N LYS A 25 8.25 -5.56 20.85
CA LYS A 25 7.92 -5.82 19.44
C LYS A 25 6.40 -5.82 19.19
N VAL A 26 5.63 -6.49 20.06
CA VAL A 26 4.17 -6.53 19.95
C VAL A 26 3.56 -5.15 20.11
N LEU A 27 4.01 -4.36 21.07
CA LEU A 27 3.54 -2.98 21.28
C LEU A 27 3.84 -2.07 20.09
N LEU A 28 5.05 -2.17 19.51
CA LEU A 28 5.43 -1.42 18.31
C LEU A 28 4.58 -1.81 17.10
N ALA A 29 4.35 -3.10 16.90
CA ALA A 29 3.48 -3.61 15.83
C ALA A 29 2.04 -3.10 16.01
N GLY A 30 1.49 -3.15 17.21
CA GLY A 30 0.16 -2.63 17.53
C GLY A 30 0.03 -1.13 17.26
N LYS A 31 1.03 -0.34 17.66
CA LYS A 31 1.08 1.11 17.40
C LYS A 31 1.15 1.41 15.91
N SER A 32 1.95 0.65 15.16
CA SER A 32 2.04 0.77 13.70
C SER A 32 0.69 0.49 13.03
N HIS A 33 0.01 -0.57 13.45
CA HIS A 33 -1.31 -0.94 12.92
C HIS A 33 -2.36 0.14 13.19
N LEU A 34 -2.43 0.69 14.41
CA LEU A 34 -3.33 1.81 14.75
C LEU A 34 -3.06 3.06 13.90
N ASN A 35 -1.79 3.37 13.65
CA ASN A 35 -1.42 4.49 12.79
C ASN A 35 -1.84 4.26 11.34
N ALA A 36 -1.73 3.04 10.82
CA ALA A 36 -2.21 2.68 9.50
C ALA A 36 -3.74 2.83 9.40
N GLN A 37 -4.49 2.34 10.38
CA GLN A 37 -5.94 2.51 10.44
C GLN A 37 -6.36 3.99 10.44
N LYS A 38 -5.71 4.84 11.24
CA LYS A 38 -5.97 6.29 11.26
C LYS A 38 -5.73 6.94 9.89
N ARG A 39 -4.68 6.53 9.19
CA ARG A 39 -4.38 7.02 7.83
C ARG A 39 -5.46 6.62 6.83
N ILE A 40 -5.90 5.37 6.86
CA ILE A 40 -6.97 4.89 5.99
C ILE A 40 -8.28 5.61 6.29
N LEU A 41 -8.66 5.78 7.56
CA LEU A 41 -9.86 6.53 7.91
C LEU A 41 -9.82 7.98 7.40
N LYS A 42 -8.70 8.67 7.57
CA LYS A 42 -8.50 10.01 7.02
C LYS A 42 -8.61 10.03 5.49
N SER A 43 -8.08 9.03 4.81
CA SER A 43 -8.20 8.86 3.36
C SER A 43 -9.64 8.66 2.94
N THR A 44 -10.38 7.80 3.65
CA THR A 44 -11.79 7.50 3.41
C THR A 44 -12.64 8.76 3.42
N ILE A 45 -12.52 9.58 4.47
CA ILE A 45 -13.27 10.83 4.59
C ILE A 45 -12.98 11.77 3.41
N ARG A 46 -11.73 11.88 3.00
CA ARG A 46 -11.34 12.72 1.87
C ARG A 46 -11.89 12.19 0.54
N ILE A 47 -11.81 10.88 0.29
CA ILE A 47 -12.31 10.25 -0.93
C ILE A 47 -13.81 10.45 -1.05
N LEU A 48 -14.59 10.19 0.00
CA LEU A 48 -16.05 10.29 -0.02
C LEU A 48 -16.57 11.71 -0.30
N ASN A 49 -15.78 12.74 -0.01
CA ASN A 49 -16.11 14.12 -0.29
C ASN A 49 -15.82 14.57 -1.73
N VAL A 50 -15.18 13.71 -2.54
CA VAL A 50 -14.86 14.03 -3.94
C VAL A 50 -16.01 13.61 -4.87
N LYS A 51 -16.40 14.50 -5.80
CA LYS A 51 -17.55 14.28 -6.70
C LYS A 51 -17.18 14.24 -8.19
N SER A 52 -15.90 14.17 -8.53
CA SER A 52 -15.46 14.05 -9.93
C SER A 52 -14.20 13.24 -10.06
N LEU A 53 -14.06 12.49 -11.16
CA LEU A 53 -12.88 11.67 -11.45
C LEU A 53 -11.58 12.50 -11.41
N GLN A 54 -11.58 13.68 -12.04
CA GLN A 54 -10.41 14.56 -12.07
C GLN A 54 -9.93 14.94 -10.65
N LYS A 55 -10.87 15.32 -9.78
CA LYS A 55 -10.55 15.65 -8.38
C LYS A 55 -10.11 14.43 -7.61
N LEU A 56 -10.66 13.25 -7.88
CA LEU A 56 -10.23 11.99 -7.27
C LEU A 56 -8.78 11.65 -7.64
N ILE A 57 -8.42 11.74 -8.92
CA ILE A 57 -7.05 11.49 -9.38
C ILE A 57 -6.07 12.48 -8.74
N SER A 58 -6.43 13.75 -8.68
CA SER A 58 -5.62 14.77 -8.00
C SER A 58 -5.45 14.48 -6.50
N LEU A 59 -6.53 14.11 -5.81
CA LEU A 59 -6.50 13.70 -4.40
C LEU A 59 -5.57 12.49 -4.19
N ILE A 60 -5.68 11.47 -5.05
CA ILE A 60 -4.85 10.27 -4.97
C ILE A 60 -3.37 10.63 -5.11
N LYS A 61 -3.01 11.37 -6.16
CA LYS A 61 -1.59 11.69 -6.44
C LYS A 61 -0.95 12.61 -5.41
N ASN A 62 -1.69 13.54 -4.85
CA ASN A 62 -1.15 14.56 -3.96
C ASN A 62 -1.37 14.22 -2.49
N ASP A 63 -2.62 14.06 -2.09
CA ASP A 63 -3.00 13.96 -0.68
C ASP A 63 -2.84 12.54 -0.14
N LEU A 64 -3.34 11.52 -0.87
CA LEU A 64 -3.26 10.14 -0.40
C LEU A 64 -1.82 9.64 -0.37
N LYS A 65 -0.99 10.05 -1.33
CA LYS A 65 0.45 9.80 -1.32
C LYS A 65 1.06 10.18 0.03
N THR A 66 0.77 11.39 0.51
CA THR A 66 1.28 11.91 1.79
C THR A 66 0.66 11.19 2.98
N ILE A 67 -0.67 10.99 2.97
CA ILE A 67 -1.39 10.35 4.08
C ILE A 67 -0.95 8.90 4.26
N LEU A 68 -0.80 8.16 3.17
CA LEU A 68 -0.35 6.76 3.18
C LEU A 68 1.17 6.63 3.34
N GLY A 69 1.88 7.76 3.26
CA GLY A 69 3.33 7.82 3.42
C GLY A 69 4.08 7.14 2.27
N CYS A 70 3.57 7.21 1.04
CA CYS A 70 4.26 6.72 -0.14
C CYS A 70 5.19 7.80 -0.69
N ASP A 71 6.27 7.38 -1.35
CA ASP A 71 7.20 8.30 -2.02
C ASP A 71 6.70 8.70 -3.40
N GLU A 72 5.97 7.79 -4.07
CA GLU A 72 5.37 8.04 -5.38
C GLU A 72 4.01 7.33 -5.49
N MET A 73 3.09 7.95 -6.25
CA MET A 73 1.79 7.37 -6.56
C MET A 73 1.38 7.74 -7.97
N ASN A 74 1.10 6.73 -8.79
CA ASN A 74 0.67 6.90 -10.17
C ASN A 74 -0.68 6.20 -10.39
N CYS A 75 -1.46 6.77 -11.32
CA CYS A 75 -2.79 6.28 -11.67
C CYS A 75 -2.82 5.92 -13.15
N PHE A 76 -3.39 4.75 -13.43
CA PHE A 76 -3.56 4.23 -14.79
C PHE A 76 -5.00 3.78 -14.99
N VAL A 77 -5.48 3.89 -16.22
CA VAL A 77 -6.80 3.39 -16.61
C VAL A 77 -6.67 2.48 -17.82
N THR A 78 -7.50 1.44 -17.88
CA THR A 78 -7.47 0.48 -18.98
C THR A 78 -8.35 0.90 -20.17
N ASN A 79 -9.17 1.94 -20.02
CA ASN A 79 -10.04 2.47 -21.07
C ASN A 79 -9.45 3.73 -21.71
N GLU A 80 -9.24 3.67 -23.02
CA GLU A 80 -8.65 4.78 -23.79
C GLU A 80 -9.57 6.03 -23.89
N ASN A 81 -10.86 5.85 -23.69
CA ASN A 81 -11.84 6.95 -23.74
C ASN A 81 -11.87 7.76 -22.44
N ILE A 82 -11.32 7.24 -21.35
CA ILE A 82 -11.28 7.94 -20.06
C ILE A 82 -10.00 8.77 -20.01
N ARG A 83 -10.17 10.07 -20.03
CA ARG A 83 -9.05 11.03 -19.96
C ARG A 83 -9.21 11.93 -18.75
N ALA A 84 -8.16 12.02 -17.96
CA ALA A 84 -8.02 12.99 -16.87
C ALA A 84 -6.56 13.43 -16.78
N GLU A 85 -6.32 14.62 -16.27
CA GLU A 85 -4.97 15.08 -15.98
C GLU A 85 -4.29 14.12 -14.99
N ASN A 86 -3.02 13.79 -15.25
CA ASN A 86 -2.25 12.86 -14.44
C ASN A 86 -2.77 11.41 -14.42
N LEU A 87 -3.61 11.02 -15.34
CA LEU A 87 -4.06 9.66 -15.58
C LEU A 87 -3.37 9.11 -16.83
N SER A 88 -2.65 8.01 -16.70
CA SER A 88 -1.96 7.35 -17.80
C SER A 88 -2.79 6.18 -18.33
N GLN A 89 -2.61 5.85 -19.62
CA GLN A 89 -3.24 4.69 -20.22
C GLN A 89 -2.40 3.45 -19.96
N LEU A 90 -3.06 2.32 -19.75
CA LEU A 90 -2.41 1.02 -19.58
C LEU A 90 -3.22 -0.04 -20.34
N ASP A 91 -2.53 -0.84 -21.18
CA ASP A 91 -3.18 -1.96 -21.87
C ASP A 91 -3.76 -2.96 -20.89
N ILE A 92 -5.01 -3.37 -21.13
CA ILE A 92 -5.75 -4.29 -20.26
C ILE A 92 -5.06 -5.66 -20.14
N LYS A 93 -4.39 -6.13 -21.19
CA LYS A 93 -3.64 -7.39 -21.18
C LYS A 93 -2.43 -7.29 -20.25
N ILE A 94 -1.74 -6.15 -20.30
CA ILE A 94 -0.61 -5.85 -19.41
C ILE A 94 -1.12 -5.79 -17.98
N ALA A 95 -2.19 -5.04 -17.71
CA ALA A 95 -2.80 -4.96 -16.39
C ALA A 95 -3.14 -6.36 -15.84
N ASN A 96 -3.84 -7.18 -16.60
CA ASN A 96 -4.26 -8.51 -16.18
C ASN A 96 -3.08 -9.46 -15.92
N SER A 97 -1.96 -9.30 -16.62
CA SER A 97 -0.75 -10.11 -16.39
C SER A 97 -0.15 -9.91 -14.99
N TYR A 98 -0.29 -8.70 -14.43
CA TYR A 98 0.19 -8.39 -13.08
C TYR A 98 -0.76 -8.84 -11.97
N PHE A 99 -2.07 -8.76 -12.20
CA PHE A 99 -3.04 -8.98 -11.11
C PHE A 99 -3.47 -10.44 -10.94
N LYS A 100 -3.44 -11.29 -11.99
CA LYS A 100 -3.83 -12.72 -11.92
C LYS A 100 -5.10 -12.95 -11.07
N ASN A 101 -6.15 -12.18 -11.32
CA ASN A 101 -7.42 -12.17 -10.57
C ASN A 101 -7.37 -11.65 -9.12
N LYS A 102 -6.28 -11.07 -8.68
CA LYS A 102 -6.18 -10.40 -7.37
C LYS A 102 -6.50 -8.91 -7.50
N MET A 103 -6.98 -8.29 -6.43
CA MET A 103 -7.19 -6.83 -6.36
C MET A 103 -5.91 -6.10 -5.95
N VAL A 104 -5.04 -6.78 -5.25
CA VAL A 104 -3.77 -6.24 -4.72
C VAL A 104 -2.63 -7.15 -5.19
N THR A 105 -1.56 -6.57 -5.68
CA THR A 105 -0.35 -7.28 -6.06
C THR A 105 0.89 -6.58 -5.51
N ASN A 106 1.59 -7.27 -4.63
CA ASN A 106 2.88 -6.85 -4.11
C ASN A 106 3.98 -7.34 -5.06
N LEU A 107 4.66 -6.42 -5.70
CA LEU A 107 5.64 -6.75 -6.74
C LEU A 107 7.08 -6.44 -6.33
N ASN A 108 7.35 -6.46 -5.04
CA ASN A 108 8.66 -6.20 -4.45
C ASN A 108 9.82 -6.31 -5.46
N GLN A 109 10.33 -5.16 -5.94
CA GLN A 109 11.52 -5.03 -6.80
C GLN A 109 11.46 -5.68 -8.21
N ASN A 110 10.28 -5.94 -8.79
CA ASN A 110 10.22 -6.38 -10.18
C ASN A 110 10.67 -5.23 -11.13
N PRO A 111 11.84 -5.35 -11.82
CA PRO A 111 12.40 -4.24 -12.61
C PRO A 111 11.49 -3.82 -13.77
N LYS A 112 10.83 -4.77 -14.42
CA LYS A 112 9.91 -4.48 -15.54
C LYS A 112 8.72 -3.66 -15.09
N GLY A 113 8.16 -3.98 -13.91
CA GLY A 113 7.08 -3.21 -13.32
C GLY A 113 7.53 -1.83 -12.86
N LEU A 114 8.74 -1.68 -12.31
CA LEU A 114 9.27 -0.38 -11.92
C LEU A 114 9.37 0.59 -13.10
N LEU A 115 9.87 0.13 -14.24
CA LEU A 115 9.96 0.95 -15.45
C LEU A 115 8.59 1.33 -15.99
N LEU A 116 7.61 0.41 -15.92
CA LEU A 116 6.26 0.63 -16.42
C LEU A 116 5.47 1.61 -15.53
N PHE A 117 5.46 1.35 -14.21
CA PHE A 117 4.60 2.09 -13.28
C PHE A 117 5.27 3.35 -12.71
N PHE A 118 6.60 3.46 -12.79
CA PHE A 118 7.37 4.60 -12.27
C PHE A 118 8.47 5.03 -13.24
N PRO A 119 8.16 5.37 -14.52
CA PRO A 119 9.18 5.58 -15.55
C PRO A 119 10.21 6.65 -15.16
N ASN A 120 9.78 7.73 -14.50
CA ASN A 120 10.66 8.85 -14.12
C ASN A 120 11.37 8.64 -12.77
N LYS A 121 11.04 7.57 -12.01
CA LYS A 121 11.57 7.32 -10.66
C LYS A 121 11.93 5.87 -10.40
N SER A 122 12.04 5.07 -11.44
CA SER A 122 12.34 3.63 -11.35
C SER A 122 13.65 3.34 -10.60
N ALA A 123 14.64 4.20 -10.71
CA ALA A 123 15.92 4.07 -10.01
C ALA A 123 15.82 4.35 -8.49
N THR A 124 14.81 5.11 -8.04
CA THR A 124 14.67 5.53 -6.64
C THR A 124 13.66 4.70 -5.87
N ILE A 125 12.66 4.15 -6.54
CA ILE A 125 11.64 3.28 -5.93
C ILE A 125 12.23 1.88 -5.73
N LYS A 126 12.18 1.40 -4.49
CA LYS A 126 12.75 0.10 -4.09
C LYS A 126 11.71 -0.96 -3.74
N SER A 127 10.49 -0.55 -3.47
CA SER A 127 9.35 -1.46 -3.29
C SER A 127 8.07 -0.80 -3.78
N TYR A 128 7.12 -1.58 -4.29
CA TYR A 128 5.86 -1.04 -4.77
C TYR A 128 4.73 -2.08 -4.70
N ILE A 129 3.50 -1.56 -4.65
CA ILE A 129 2.27 -2.32 -4.64
C ILE A 129 1.34 -1.76 -5.71
N LEU A 130 0.62 -2.64 -6.37
CA LEU A 130 -0.40 -2.28 -7.35
C LEU A 130 -1.78 -2.62 -6.79
N LEU A 131 -2.71 -1.69 -6.95
CA LEU A 131 -4.10 -1.82 -6.53
C LEU A 131 -4.98 -1.72 -7.76
N LYS A 132 -5.88 -2.70 -7.92
CA LYS A 132 -6.87 -2.71 -8.99
C LYS A 132 -8.22 -2.31 -8.43
N VAL A 133 -8.73 -1.17 -8.87
CA VAL A 133 -10.03 -0.61 -8.50
C VAL A 133 -10.97 -0.81 -9.67
N LYS A 134 -12.14 -1.41 -9.47
CA LYS A 134 -13.15 -1.57 -10.51
C LYS A 134 -13.81 -0.23 -10.81
N PHE A 135 -13.94 0.07 -12.10
CA PHE A 135 -14.57 1.28 -12.56
C PHE A 135 -15.45 0.97 -13.80
N ARG A 136 -16.73 0.73 -13.58
CA ARG A 136 -17.67 0.24 -14.61
C ARG A 136 -17.18 -1.10 -15.18
N GLU A 137 -16.97 -1.18 -16.50
CA GLU A 137 -16.41 -2.36 -17.18
C GLU A 137 -14.87 -2.37 -17.19
N ASP A 138 -14.24 -1.29 -16.70
CA ASP A 138 -12.82 -1.06 -16.75
C ASP A 138 -12.15 -1.17 -15.39
N SER A 139 -10.88 -0.80 -15.35
CA SER A 139 -10.11 -0.77 -14.11
C SER A 139 -9.27 0.51 -14.02
N LEU A 140 -9.31 1.10 -12.84
CA LEU A 140 -8.34 2.10 -12.41
C LEU A 140 -7.24 1.37 -11.62
N ILE A 141 -6.00 1.56 -12.01
CA ILE A 141 -4.86 0.95 -11.36
C ILE A 141 -4.07 2.03 -10.65
N LEU A 142 -3.84 1.80 -9.36
CA LEU A 142 -3.04 2.67 -8.52
C LEU A 142 -1.71 1.98 -8.25
N ALA A 143 -0.60 2.62 -8.61
CA ALA A 143 0.73 2.17 -8.32
C ALA A 143 1.31 3.01 -7.18
N MET A 144 1.59 2.38 -6.04
CA MET A 144 2.15 3.01 -4.84
C MET A 144 3.59 2.56 -4.67
N GLY A 145 4.53 3.50 -4.72
CA GLY A 145 5.97 3.24 -4.64
C GLY A 145 6.61 3.80 -3.38
N SER A 146 7.64 3.12 -2.88
CA SER A 146 8.46 3.57 -1.77
C SER A 146 9.96 3.41 -2.04
N LYS A 147 10.74 4.34 -1.50
CA LYS A 147 12.20 4.24 -1.44
C LYS A 147 12.68 3.22 -0.41
N ASP A 148 11.83 2.86 0.55
CA ASP A 148 12.10 1.81 1.51
C ASP A 148 11.73 0.44 0.91
N LYS A 149 12.73 -0.45 0.79
CA LYS A 149 12.56 -1.81 0.28
C LYS A 149 11.65 -2.69 1.13
N ASN A 150 11.49 -2.35 2.41
CA ASN A 150 10.73 -3.14 3.37
C ASN A 150 9.28 -2.66 3.54
N LYS A 151 8.87 -1.59 2.83
CA LYS A 151 7.54 -1.03 3.01
C LYS A 151 6.45 -1.87 2.37
N PHE A 152 6.64 -2.32 1.14
CA PHE A 152 5.68 -3.15 0.40
C PHE A 152 6.27 -4.54 0.18
N THR A 153 6.27 -5.35 1.23
CA THR A 153 6.76 -6.74 1.20
C THR A 153 5.64 -7.70 0.81
N VAL A 154 6.02 -8.91 0.37
CA VAL A 154 5.06 -9.96 -0.01
C VAL A 154 4.17 -10.36 1.16
N ASP A 155 4.71 -10.31 2.38
CA ASP A 155 4.01 -10.68 3.63
C ASP A 155 3.20 -9.53 4.25
N MET A 156 3.11 -8.38 3.56
CA MET A 156 2.34 -7.24 4.06
C MET A 156 0.85 -7.60 4.12
N GLN A 157 0.22 -7.33 5.26
CA GLN A 157 -1.24 -7.42 5.38
C GLN A 157 -1.92 -6.43 4.43
N THR A 158 -2.81 -6.91 3.58
CA THR A 158 -3.46 -6.12 2.53
C THR A 158 -4.84 -5.60 2.91
N ASP A 159 -5.41 -6.05 4.03
CA ASP A 159 -6.80 -5.76 4.45
C ASP A 159 -7.14 -4.26 4.42
N LEU A 160 -6.25 -3.41 4.95
CA LEU A 160 -6.45 -1.97 4.97
C LEU A 160 -6.41 -1.35 3.57
N VAL A 161 -5.59 -1.91 2.69
CA VAL A 161 -5.45 -1.45 1.30
C VAL A 161 -6.65 -1.91 0.48
N GLU A 162 -7.14 -3.13 0.70
CA GLU A 162 -8.35 -3.66 0.09
C GLU A 162 -9.60 -2.86 0.51
N TYR A 163 -9.66 -2.46 1.78
CA TYR A 163 -10.69 -1.54 2.24
C TYR A 163 -10.64 -0.19 1.50
N LEU A 164 -9.44 0.38 1.31
CA LEU A 164 -9.25 1.60 0.54
C LEU A 164 -9.74 1.46 -0.91
N ILE A 165 -9.46 0.32 -1.56
CA ILE A 165 -9.96 0.00 -2.91
C ILE A 165 -11.49 0.08 -2.92
N LYS A 166 -12.16 -0.57 -1.97
CA LYS A 166 -13.63 -0.56 -1.88
C LYS A 166 -14.22 0.83 -1.71
N ILE A 167 -13.60 1.68 -0.91
CA ILE A 167 -14.03 3.08 -0.75
C ILE A 167 -13.89 3.86 -2.06
N ILE A 168 -12.81 3.67 -2.79
CA ILE A 168 -12.61 4.31 -4.10
C ILE A 168 -13.64 3.79 -5.11
N GLU A 169 -13.91 2.48 -5.14
CA GLU A 169 -14.95 1.87 -6.00
C GLU A 169 -16.33 2.51 -5.74
N VAL A 170 -16.74 2.58 -4.48
CA VAL A 170 -18.02 3.20 -4.09
C VAL A 170 -18.08 4.67 -4.51
N ASN A 171 -17.01 5.42 -4.32
CA ASN A 171 -16.95 6.83 -4.76
C ASN A 171 -17.06 6.95 -6.28
N LEU A 172 -16.34 6.13 -7.04
CA LEU A 172 -16.37 6.14 -8.51
C LEU A 172 -17.76 5.78 -9.07
N LEU A 173 -18.51 4.91 -8.42
CA LEU A 173 -19.90 4.60 -8.81
C LEU A 173 -20.86 5.77 -8.59
N SER A 174 -20.57 6.63 -7.63
CA SER A 174 -21.37 7.82 -7.31
C SER A 174 -20.96 9.07 -8.08
N THR A 175 -19.81 9.07 -8.73
CA THR A 175 -19.34 10.17 -9.58
C THR A 175 -19.97 10.08 -10.98
N LYS A 176 -20.69 11.14 -11.36
CA LYS A 176 -21.23 11.30 -12.72
C LYS A 176 -20.14 11.74 -13.70
#